data_7559687f9afd9dcf44ba09995b4b593b
#
_entry.id   7559687f9afd9dcf44ba09995b4b593b
#
_cell.length_a   1.000
_cell.length_b   1.000
_cell.length_c   1.000
_cell.angle_alpha   90.00
_cell.angle_beta   90.00
_cell.angle_gamma   90.00
#
_symmetry.space_group_name_H-M   'P 1'
#
loop_
_entity.id
_entity.type
_entity.pdbx_description
1 polymer ?
#
loop_
_entity_poly.entity_id
_entity_poly.type
_entity_poly.pdbx_seq_one_letter_code
_entity_poly.pdbx_strand_id
1 'polypeptide(L)'
;MKVYRDKSDEQLISLYVDGKNEAFDVLLERHKDRLFMYIYHAVKNEDAANDIFQDTFVKAIMTIKQGRYVENGHFPAWITRIAHNHIIDYYRQIKAENLQSTDDGEVNILNRKELAASTIEDDIITTQIHDDVKRLIKALPESQREVLVMRYYKNMSFKEIADTTGVSINTALGRMRYAILNMRRIAEEHDITLTM
;
A
#
# COMPACT_ATOMS: atom_id res chain seq x y z
N MET A 1 2.97 28.26 8.28
CA MET A 1 2.63 26.90 8.74
C MET A 1 1.46 26.80 9.73
N LYS A 2 1.22 27.73 10.67
CA LYS A 2 0.09 27.63 11.62
C LYS A 2 -1.31 27.76 10.97
N VAL A 3 -1.44 28.44 9.83
CA VAL A 3 -2.72 28.85 9.23
C VAL A 3 -3.52 27.70 8.61
N TYR A 4 -2.90 26.56 8.28
CA TYR A 4 -3.56 25.46 7.56
C TYR A 4 -3.70 24.16 8.36
N ARG A 5 -3.25 24.12 9.62
CA ARG A 5 -3.25 22.87 10.43
C ARG A 5 -4.64 22.31 10.71
N ASP A 6 -5.65 23.18 10.81
CA ASP A 6 -7.03 22.79 11.14
C ASP A 6 -7.87 22.43 9.90
N LYS A 7 -7.26 22.48 8.71
CA LYS A 7 -7.97 22.15 7.47
C LYS A 7 -7.94 20.66 7.17
N SER A 8 -9.02 20.15 6.54
CA SER A 8 -9.06 18.78 6.05
C SER A 8 -8.06 18.58 4.90
N ASP A 9 -7.70 17.32 4.61
CA ASP A 9 -6.81 16.99 3.48
C ASP A 9 -7.40 17.51 2.15
N GLU A 10 -8.70 17.40 1.98
CA GLU A 10 -9.47 17.92 0.85
C GLU A 10 -9.29 19.43 0.65
N GLN A 11 -9.42 20.19 1.75
CA GLN A 11 -9.20 21.64 1.74
C GLN A 11 -7.75 22.01 1.44
N LEU A 12 -6.80 21.23 1.97
CA LEU A 12 -5.38 21.44 1.73
C LEU A 12 -5.02 21.19 0.25
N ILE A 13 -5.58 20.15 -0.35
CA ILE A 13 -5.38 19.84 -1.77
C ILE A 13 -5.95 20.93 -2.66
N SER A 14 -7.17 21.40 -2.37
CA SER A 14 -7.79 22.51 -3.11
C SER A 14 -6.91 23.77 -3.05
N LEU A 15 -6.44 24.15 -1.86
CA LEU A 15 -5.54 25.28 -1.68
C LEU A 15 -4.21 25.10 -2.44
N TYR A 16 -3.68 23.89 -2.48
CA TYR A 16 -2.47 23.59 -3.22
C TYR A 16 -2.67 23.72 -4.74
N VAL A 17 -3.80 23.27 -5.27
CA VAL A 17 -4.18 23.47 -6.68
C VAL A 17 -4.31 24.96 -7.00
N ASP A 18 -4.84 25.77 -6.06
CA ASP A 18 -4.92 27.22 -6.15
C ASP A 18 -3.58 27.95 -5.97
N GLY A 19 -2.45 27.22 -5.91
CA GLY A 19 -1.09 27.76 -5.87
C GLY A 19 -0.57 28.03 -4.45
N LYS A 20 -1.26 27.63 -3.39
CA LYS A 20 -0.77 27.76 -1.99
C LYS A 20 0.13 26.60 -1.63
N ASN A 21 1.42 26.68 -1.95
CA ASN A 21 2.37 25.58 -1.76
C ASN A 21 2.47 25.13 -0.29
N GLU A 22 2.35 26.05 0.68
CA GLU A 22 2.37 25.75 2.11
C GLU A 22 1.25 24.76 2.56
N ALA A 23 0.17 24.68 1.79
CA ALA A 23 -0.89 23.71 2.07
C ALA A 23 -0.42 22.27 1.83
N PHE A 24 0.44 22.07 0.82
CA PHE A 24 1.04 20.76 0.58
C PHE A 24 2.08 20.39 1.64
N ASP A 25 2.82 21.35 2.17
CA ASP A 25 3.76 21.11 3.28
C ASP A 25 3.04 20.58 4.52
N VAL A 26 1.81 21.05 4.78
CA VAL A 26 0.99 20.53 5.88
C VAL A 26 0.50 19.10 5.60
N LEU A 27 0.11 18.79 4.36
CA LEU A 27 -0.22 17.42 3.95
C LEU A 27 0.97 16.48 4.13
N LEU A 28 2.14 16.91 3.66
CA LEU A 28 3.38 16.15 3.79
C LEU A 28 3.68 15.86 5.27
N GLU A 29 3.67 16.90 6.11
CA GLU A 29 3.97 16.78 7.54
C GLU A 29 2.99 15.84 8.27
N ARG A 30 1.72 15.84 7.86
CA ARG A 30 0.67 15.01 8.46
C ARG A 30 0.82 13.51 8.15
N HIS A 31 1.31 13.19 6.94
CA HIS A 31 1.30 11.81 6.43
C HIS A 31 2.70 11.20 6.29
N LYS A 32 3.78 12.00 6.42
CA LYS A 32 5.16 11.56 6.16
C LYS A 32 5.58 10.36 6.99
N ASP A 33 5.37 10.41 8.31
CA ASP A 33 5.90 9.39 9.23
C ASP A 33 5.21 8.04 8.96
N ARG A 34 3.88 8.07 8.83
CA ARG A 34 3.10 6.86 8.54
C ARG A 34 3.45 6.25 7.19
N LEU A 35 3.59 7.10 6.17
CA LEU A 35 3.93 6.64 4.82
C LEU A 35 5.35 6.09 4.76
N PHE A 36 6.31 6.77 5.40
CA PHE A 36 7.69 6.31 5.48
C PHE A 36 7.79 4.96 6.18
N MET A 37 7.14 4.81 7.34
CA MET A 37 7.12 3.55 8.07
C MET A 37 6.51 2.40 7.26
N TYR A 38 5.42 2.67 6.53
CA TYR A 38 4.84 1.68 5.62
C TYR A 38 5.84 1.20 4.56
N ILE A 39 6.55 2.14 3.91
CA ILE A 39 7.56 1.83 2.90
C ILE A 39 8.74 1.07 3.53
N TYR A 40 9.27 1.59 4.64
CA TYR A 40 10.40 0.99 5.34
C TYR A 40 10.12 -0.45 5.79
N HIS A 41 8.95 -0.72 6.37
CA HIS A 41 8.57 -2.08 6.74
C HIS A 41 8.47 -3.02 5.54
N ALA A 42 8.12 -2.51 4.36
CA ALA A 42 8.05 -3.31 3.16
C ALA A 42 9.45 -3.62 2.60
N VAL A 43 10.34 -2.62 2.48
CA VAL A 43 11.63 -2.79 1.78
C VAL A 43 12.78 -3.16 2.71
N LYS A 44 12.69 -2.88 4.03
CA LYS A 44 13.71 -3.18 5.05
C LYS A 44 15.10 -2.61 4.74
N ASN A 45 15.14 -1.52 3.98
CA ASN A 45 16.34 -0.80 3.61
C ASN A 45 16.03 0.69 3.65
N GLU A 46 16.79 1.46 4.42
CA GLU A 46 16.52 2.87 4.69
C GLU A 46 16.73 3.74 3.44
N ASP A 47 17.79 3.49 2.68
CA ASP A 47 18.07 4.25 1.45
C ASP A 47 16.97 4.01 0.42
N ALA A 48 16.61 2.77 0.16
CA ALA A 48 15.51 2.41 -0.72
C ALA A 48 14.16 2.97 -0.23
N ALA A 49 13.93 3.00 1.08
CA ALA A 49 12.71 3.58 1.64
C ALA A 49 12.66 5.09 1.42
N ASN A 50 13.78 5.80 1.58
CA ASN A 50 13.88 7.23 1.31
C ASN A 50 13.64 7.55 -0.17
N ASP A 51 14.22 6.78 -1.08
CA ASP A 51 14.04 6.97 -2.53
C ASP A 51 12.56 6.76 -2.92
N ILE A 52 11.96 5.65 -2.51
CA ILE A 52 10.56 5.35 -2.76
C ILE A 52 9.64 6.42 -2.14
N PHE A 53 9.96 6.91 -0.96
CA PHE A 53 9.21 7.96 -0.29
C PHE A 53 9.25 9.27 -1.10
N GLN A 54 10.42 9.70 -1.56
CA GLN A 54 10.58 10.88 -2.41
C GLN A 54 9.81 10.72 -3.72
N ASP A 55 9.98 9.62 -4.43
CA ASP A 55 9.29 9.33 -5.69
C ASP A 55 7.77 9.33 -5.53
N THR A 56 7.28 8.80 -4.40
CA THR A 56 5.86 8.80 -4.07
C THR A 56 5.29 10.22 -3.98
N PHE A 57 5.98 11.12 -3.27
CA PHE A 57 5.54 12.51 -3.15
C PHE A 57 5.70 13.29 -4.45
N VAL A 58 6.78 13.09 -5.20
CA VAL A 58 6.96 13.69 -6.54
C VAL A 58 5.80 13.28 -7.44
N LYS A 59 5.46 12.00 -7.47
CA LYS A 59 4.33 11.48 -8.26
C LYS A 59 2.99 12.05 -7.80
N ALA A 60 2.78 12.18 -6.49
CA ALA A 60 1.58 12.78 -5.93
C ALA A 60 1.44 14.25 -6.36
N ILE A 61 2.51 15.04 -6.21
CA ILE A 61 2.57 16.44 -6.63
C ILE A 61 2.21 16.59 -8.11
N MET A 62 2.85 15.80 -8.97
CA MET A 62 2.62 15.86 -10.42
C MET A 62 1.17 15.49 -10.76
N THR A 63 0.62 14.46 -10.12
CA THR A 63 -0.75 14.00 -10.37
C THR A 63 -1.79 15.05 -9.96
N ILE A 64 -1.60 15.69 -8.79
CA ILE A 64 -2.48 16.76 -8.30
C ILE A 64 -2.40 17.97 -9.22
N LYS A 65 -1.18 18.46 -9.56
CA LYS A 65 -0.99 19.62 -10.44
C LYS A 65 -1.53 19.42 -11.86
N GLN A 66 -1.57 18.19 -12.33
CA GLN A 66 -2.14 17.85 -13.64
C GLN A 66 -3.67 17.70 -13.61
N GLY A 67 -4.31 17.93 -12.48
CA GLY A 67 -5.76 17.77 -12.31
C GLY A 67 -6.24 16.32 -12.45
N ARG A 68 -5.34 15.35 -12.36
CA ARG A 68 -5.70 13.91 -12.48
C ARG A 68 -6.08 13.27 -11.14
N TYR A 69 -5.83 13.96 -10.05
CA TYR A 69 -6.29 13.54 -8.74
C TYR A 69 -7.76 13.94 -8.55
N VAL A 70 -8.61 12.96 -8.27
CA VAL A 70 -10.00 13.20 -7.92
C VAL A 70 -10.10 13.09 -6.41
N GLU A 71 -10.38 14.24 -5.76
CA GLU A 71 -10.57 14.28 -4.32
C GLU A 71 -11.87 13.57 -3.94
N ASN A 72 -11.77 12.58 -3.07
CA ASN A 72 -12.90 11.78 -2.58
C ASN A 72 -12.77 11.46 -1.07
N GLY A 73 -12.02 12.27 -0.32
CA GLY A 73 -11.79 12.09 1.11
C GLY A 73 -10.80 10.98 1.48
N HIS A 74 -10.10 10.39 0.52
CA HIS A 74 -9.23 9.23 0.75
C HIS A 74 -7.76 9.46 0.38
N PHE A 75 -7.24 10.68 0.57
CA PHE A 75 -5.86 11.03 0.26
C PHE A 75 -4.84 10.05 0.86
N PRO A 76 -4.91 9.64 2.15
CA PRO A 76 -3.96 8.69 2.72
C PRO A 76 -3.93 7.35 1.99
N ALA A 77 -5.09 6.81 1.64
CA ALA A 77 -5.18 5.56 0.89
C ALA A 77 -4.64 5.69 -0.55
N TRP A 78 -4.87 6.84 -1.17
CA TRP A 78 -4.39 7.11 -2.53
C TRP A 78 -2.86 7.24 -2.57
N ILE A 79 -2.25 7.99 -1.63
CA ILE A 79 -0.78 8.15 -1.59
C ILE A 79 -0.09 6.83 -1.21
N THR A 80 -0.68 6.04 -0.30
CA THR A 80 -0.18 4.70 0.03
C THR A 80 -0.21 3.76 -1.18
N ARG A 81 -1.22 3.87 -2.05
CA ARG A 81 -1.29 3.11 -3.30
C ARG A 81 -0.17 3.48 -4.27
N ILE A 82 0.22 4.76 -4.33
CA ILE A 82 1.38 5.20 -5.14
C ILE A 82 2.65 4.56 -4.58
N ALA A 83 2.88 4.65 -3.27
CA ALA A 83 4.02 4.02 -2.61
C ALA A 83 4.08 2.51 -2.84
N HIS A 84 2.95 1.82 -2.72
CA HIS A 84 2.85 0.38 -2.98
C HIS A 84 3.30 0.00 -4.41
N ASN A 85 2.92 0.79 -5.41
CA ASN A 85 3.35 0.56 -6.78
C ASN A 85 4.88 0.73 -6.93
N HIS A 86 5.48 1.77 -6.31
CA HIS A 86 6.93 1.95 -6.30
C HIS A 86 7.66 0.81 -5.57
N ILE A 87 7.11 0.30 -4.47
CA ILE A 87 7.66 -0.88 -3.78
C ILE A 87 7.66 -2.11 -4.71
N ILE A 88 6.57 -2.35 -5.44
CA ILE A 88 6.51 -3.45 -6.41
C ILE A 88 7.57 -3.28 -7.52
N ASP A 89 7.71 -2.06 -8.04
CA ASP A 89 8.68 -1.77 -9.10
C ASP A 89 10.12 -1.94 -8.59
N TYR A 90 10.42 -1.53 -7.37
CA TYR A 90 11.69 -1.76 -6.69
C TYR A 90 12.04 -3.26 -6.63
N TYR A 91 11.11 -4.12 -6.19
CA TYR A 91 11.36 -5.56 -6.16
C TYR A 91 11.47 -6.19 -7.55
N ARG A 92 10.78 -5.66 -8.54
CA ARG A 92 10.95 -6.10 -9.94
C ARG A 92 12.35 -5.78 -10.48
N GLN A 93 12.88 -4.60 -10.14
CA GLN A 93 14.24 -4.20 -10.52
C GLN A 93 15.28 -5.11 -9.87
N ILE A 94 15.22 -5.31 -8.56
CA ILE A 94 16.12 -6.24 -7.84
C ILE A 94 16.09 -7.64 -8.45
N LYS A 95 14.90 -8.13 -8.77
CA LYS A 95 14.76 -9.46 -9.40
C LYS A 95 15.37 -9.49 -10.79
N ALA A 96 15.23 -8.44 -11.59
CA ALA A 96 15.82 -8.34 -12.91
C ALA A 96 17.35 -8.27 -12.85
N GLU A 97 17.91 -7.51 -11.92
CA GLU A 97 19.35 -7.39 -11.70
C GLU A 97 19.96 -8.72 -11.22
N ASN A 98 19.27 -9.42 -10.31
CA ASN A 98 19.71 -10.74 -9.83
C ASN A 98 19.64 -11.82 -10.92
N LEU A 99 18.71 -11.73 -11.85
CA LEU A 99 18.62 -12.66 -13.01
C LEU A 99 19.72 -12.41 -14.05
N GLN A 100 20.31 -11.22 -14.08
CA GLN A 100 21.48 -10.92 -14.93
C GLN A 100 22.81 -11.32 -14.29
N SER A 101 22.82 -11.57 -12.95
CA SER A 101 24.04 -11.80 -12.17
C SER A 101 24.25 -13.26 -11.79
N THR A 102 23.32 -14.17 -11.98
CA THR A 102 23.48 -15.56 -11.52
C THR A 102 22.78 -16.57 -12.43
N ASP A 103 23.59 -17.32 -13.10
CA ASP A 103 23.42 -18.76 -13.26
C ASP A 103 23.70 -19.38 -11.86
N ASP A 104 22.70 -20.03 -11.25
CA ASP A 104 22.68 -20.70 -9.94
C ASP A 104 22.20 -19.90 -8.70
N GLY A 105 21.09 -20.40 -8.15
CA GLY A 105 20.73 -20.30 -6.73
C GLY A 105 19.44 -19.55 -6.40
N GLU A 106 18.42 -20.30 -6.00
CA GLU A 106 17.21 -19.81 -5.34
C GLU A 106 17.54 -18.86 -4.18
N VAL A 107 17.38 -17.56 -4.39
CA VAL A 107 17.41 -16.58 -3.30
C VAL A 107 16.01 -16.47 -2.72
N ASN A 108 15.83 -17.13 -1.60
CA ASN A 108 14.62 -17.09 -0.78
C ASN A 108 14.49 -15.69 -0.12
N ILE A 109 13.86 -14.74 -0.82
CA ILE A 109 13.69 -13.33 -0.39
C ILE A 109 12.76 -13.20 0.83
N LEU A 110 12.11 -14.29 1.26
CA LEU A 110 11.17 -14.29 2.39
C LEU A 110 11.83 -14.54 3.76
N ASN A 111 13.13 -14.75 3.84
CA ASN A 111 13.83 -15.14 5.09
C ASN A 111 14.90 -14.15 5.56
N ARG A 112 14.72 -12.83 5.40
CA ARG A 112 15.49 -11.87 6.20
C ARG A 112 14.73 -11.51 7.47
N LYS A 113 14.80 -12.41 8.41
CA LYS A 113 14.45 -12.25 9.81
C LYS A 113 15.68 -11.77 10.56
N GLU A 114 16.07 -10.50 10.37
CA GLU A 114 17.06 -9.87 11.25
C GLU A 114 17.03 -8.34 11.05
N LEU A 115 16.98 -7.65 12.20
CA LEU A 115 17.11 -6.21 12.44
C LEU A 115 15.83 -5.37 12.33
N ALA A 116 14.98 -5.52 13.32
CA ALA A 116 14.13 -4.43 13.79
C ALA A 116 14.10 -4.51 15.32
N ALA A 117 14.73 -3.54 15.99
CA ALA A 117 14.38 -3.23 17.37
C ALA A 117 13.02 -2.49 17.33
N SER A 118 11.94 -3.25 17.10
CA SER A 118 10.60 -2.80 17.39
C SER A 118 10.38 -2.99 18.89
N THR A 119 9.71 -2.05 19.52
CA THR A 119 9.26 -2.22 20.91
C THR A 119 8.33 -3.44 20.97
N ILE A 120 8.43 -4.24 22.03
CA ILE A 120 7.64 -5.49 22.23
C ILE A 120 6.13 -5.24 22.04
N GLU A 121 5.66 -4.04 22.36
CA GLU A 121 4.26 -3.61 22.16
C GLU A 121 3.88 -3.47 20.69
N ASP A 122 4.75 -2.90 19.85
CA ASP A 122 4.51 -2.76 18.39
C ASP A 122 4.50 -4.13 17.70
N ASP A 123 5.33 -5.07 18.16
CA ASP A 123 5.36 -6.44 17.63
C ASP A 123 4.10 -7.22 18.01
N ILE A 124 3.56 -7.03 19.21
CA ILE A 124 2.31 -7.66 19.65
C ILE A 124 1.14 -7.13 18.84
N ILE A 125 1.01 -5.81 18.67
CA ILE A 125 -0.06 -5.17 17.90
C ILE A 125 0.01 -5.58 16.43
N THR A 126 1.21 -5.58 15.84
CA THR A 126 1.42 -5.98 14.44
C THR A 126 1.09 -7.46 14.22
N THR A 127 1.45 -8.32 15.18
CA THR A 127 1.13 -9.77 15.12
C THR A 127 -0.38 -10.01 15.22
N GLN A 128 -1.07 -9.29 16.10
CA GLN A 128 -2.51 -9.41 16.28
C GLN A 128 -3.26 -8.93 15.02
N ILE A 129 -2.89 -7.79 14.44
CA ILE A 129 -3.45 -7.29 13.18
C ILE A 129 -3.22 -8.28 12.04
N HIS A 130 -2.02 -8.87 11.95
CA HIS A 130 -1.72 -9.90 10.93
C HIS A 130 -2.59 -11.14 11.09
N ASP A 131 -2.85 -11.60 12.31
CA ASP A 131 -3.67 -12.78 12.56
C ASP A 131 -5.15 -12.48 12.32
N ASP A 132 -5.62 -11.31 12.64
CA ASP A 132 -6.98 -10.87 12.33
C ASP A 132 -7.20 -10.75 10.81
N VAL A 133 -6.26 -10.16 10.08
CA VAL A 133 -6.30 -10.13 8.61
C VAL A 133 -6.30 -11.53 8.01
N LYS A 134 -5.49 -12.47 8.53
CA LYS A 134 -5.51 -13.88 8.08
C LYS A 134 -6.85 -14.56 8.35
N ARG A 135 -7.50 -14.28 9.49
CA ARG A 135 -8.84 -14.79 9.79
C ARG A 135 -9.88 -14.25 8.81
N LEU A 136 -9.85 -12.93 8.54
CA LEU A 136 -10.74 -12.30 7.57
C LEU A 136 -10.58 -12.91 6.17
N ILE A 137 -9.33 -13.12 5.71
CA ILE A 137 -9.05 -13.75 4.42
C ILE A 137 -9.57 -15.19 4.37
N LYS A 138 -9.41 -15.96 5.46
CA LYS A 138 -9.91 -17.34 5.53
C LYS A 138 -11.44 -17.42 5.49
N ALA A 139 -12.13 -16.42 6.00
CA ALA A 139 -13.59 -16.34 6.01
C ALA A 139 -14.19 -15.93 4.66
N LEU A 140 -13.38 -15.46 3.70
CA LEU A 140 -13.87 -15.13 2.36
C LEU A 140 -14.24 -16.38 1.55
N PRO A 141 -15.25 -16.27 0.65
CA PRO A 141 -15.49 -17.27 -0.38
C PRO A 141 -14.23 -17.57 -1.19
N GLU A 142 -14.05 -18.82 -1.60
CA GLU A 142 -12.81 -19.30 -2.23
C GLU A 142 -12.38 -18.44 -3.42
N SER A 143 -13.29 -18.13 -4.36
CA SER A 143 -12.99 -17.33 -5.56
C SER A 143 -12.57 -15.89 -5.24
N GLN A 144 -13.02 -15.30 -4.13
CA GLN A 144 -12.65 -13.98 -3.68
C GLN A 144 -11.30 -14.02 -2.97
N ARG A 145 -11.09 -15.01 -2.11
CA ARG A 145 -9.83 -15.26 -1.41
C ARG A 145 -8.69 -15.49 -2.40
N GLU A 146 -8.95 -16.31 -3.43
CA GLU A 146 -7.97 -16.64 -4.47
C GLU A 146 -7.48 -15.38 -5.21
N VAL A 147 -8.38 -14.54 -5.69
CA VAL A 147 -8.03 -13.29 -6.38
C VAL A 147 -7.26 -12.35 -5.44
N LEU A 148 -7.65 -12.26 -4.17
CA LEU A 148 -6.98 -11.43 -3.18
C LEU A 148 -5.55 -11.93 -2.92
N VAL A 149 -5.36 -13.24 -2.72
CA VAL A 149 -4.04 -13.85 -2.52
C VAL A 149 -3.15 -13.67 -3.74
N MET A 150 -3.66 -13.90 -4.95
CA MET A 150 -2.90 -13.69 -6.18
C MET A 150 -2.47 -12.23 -6.33
N ARG A 151 -3.33 -11.28 -6.01
CA ARG A 151 -3.04 -9.86 -6.14
C ARG A 151 -2.02 -9.36 -5.12
N TYR A 152 -2.23 -9.68 -3.82
CA TYR A 152 -1.44 -9.10 -2.74
C TYR A 152 -0.22 -9.94 -2.34
N TYR A 153 -0.30 -11.26 -2.38
CA TYR A 153 0.81 -12.12 -1.98
C TYR A 153 1.67 -12.59 -3.15
N LYS A 154 1.08 -12.73 -4.36
CA LYS A 154 1.82 -13.14 -5.57
C LYS A 154 2.10 -11.97 -6.51
N ASN A 155 1.66 -10.74 -6.18
CA ASN A 155 1.84 -9.51 -6.97
C ASN A 155 1.38 -9.62 -8.44
N MET A 156 0.39 -10.48 -8.72
CA MET A 156 -0.13 -10.67 -10.07
C MET A 156 -0.99 -9.49 -10.51
N SER A 157 -0.90 -9.11 -11.76
CA SER A 157 -1.83 -8.16 -12.39
C SER A 157 -3.22 -8.80 -12.55
N PHE A 158 -4.28 -8.00 -12.71
CA PHE A 158 -5.62 -8.56 -12.95
C PHE A 158 -5.73 -9.32 -14.26
N LYS A 159 -4.87 -9.04 -15.25
CA LYS A 159 -4.77 -9.81 -16.48
C LYS A 159 -4.23 -11.21 -16.20
N GLU A 160 -3.10 -11.31 -15.49
CA GLU A 160 -2.50 -12.59 -15.11
C GLU A 160 -3.44 -13.41 -14.19
N ILE A 161 -4.16 -12.75 -13.27
CA ILE A 161 -5.19 -13.41 -12.45
C ILE A 161 -6.32 -13.96 -13.30
N ALA A 162 -6.82 -13.16 -14.26
CA ALA A 162 -7.87 -13.57 -15.19
C ALA A 162 -7.44 -14.78 -16.02
N ASP A 163 -6.24 -14.74 -16.58
CA ASP A 163 -5.65 -15.82 -17.38
C ASP A 163 -5.46 -17.10 -16.51
N THR A 164 -4.98 -16.95 -15.26
CA THR A 164 -4.74 -18.07 -14.35
C THR A 164 -6.03 -18.72 -13.86
N THR A 165 -7.05 -17.91 -13.59
CA THR A 165 -8.34 -18.39 -13.04
C THR A 165 -9.39 -18.70 -14.13
N GLY A 166 -9.06 -18.49 -15.40
CA GLY A 166 -9.96 -18.76 -16.51
C GLY A 166 -11.20 -17.86 -16.57
N VAL A 167 -11.09 -16.61 -16.07
CA VAL A 167 -12.22 -15.67 -16.06
C VAL A 167 -11.86 -14.38 -16.80
N SER A 168 -12.86 -13.54 -17.07
CA SER A 168 -12.58 -12.21 -17.63
C SER A 168 -11.88 -11.28 -16.61
N ILE A 169 -11.12 -10.29 -17.11
CA ILE A 169 -10.51 -9.27 -16.25
C ILE A 169 -11.57 -8.55 -15.41
N ASN A 170 -12.73 -8.27 -15.99
CA ASN A 170 -13.85 -7.65 -15.26
C ASN A 170 -14.38 -8.53 -14.14
N THR A 171 -14.41 -9.84 -14.36
CA THR A 171 -14.79 -10.82 -13.32
C THR A 171 -13.76 -10.85 -12.20
N ALA A 172 -12.46 -10.85 -12.51
CA ALA A 172 -11.39 -10.79 -11.52
C ALA A 172 -11.46 -9.50 -10.69
N LEU A 173 -11.68 -8.36 -11.34
CA LEU A 173 -11.91 -7.06 -10.67
C LEU A 173 -13.16 -7.09 -9.77
N GLY A 174 -14.25 -7.67 -10.26
CA GLY A 174 -15.48 -7.85 -9.48
C GLY A 174 -15.27 -8.70 -8.24
N ARG A 175 -14.59 -9.86 -8.37
CA ARG A 175 -14.24 -10.73 -7.24
C ARG A 175 -13.39 -10.01 -6.20
N MET A 176 -12.41 -9.19 -6.63
CA MET A 176 -11.60 -8.38 -5.74
C MET A 176 -12.43 -7.33 -4.98
N ARG A 177 -13.32 -6.62 -5.70
CA ARG A 177 -14.22 -5.65 -5.08
C ARG A 177 -15.08 -6.30 -3.99
N TYR A 178 -15.68 -7.44 -4.30
CA TYR A 178 -16.51 -8.18 -3.33
C TYR A 178 -15.69 -8.76 -2.19
N ALA A 179 -14.43 -9.17 -2.42
CA ALA A 179 -13.53 -9.61 -1.37
C ALA A 179 -13.33 -8.49 -0.33
N ILE A 180 -13.03 -7.27 -0.78
CA ILE A 180 -12.84 -6.10 0.11
C ILE A 180 -14.13 -5.76 0.87
N LEU A 181 -15.28 -5.78 0.20
CA LEU A 181 -16.58 -5.50 0.84
C LEU A 181 -16.91 -6.54 1.91
N ASN A 182 -16.71 -7.84 1.60
CA ASN A 182 -16.95 -8.91 2.55
C ASN A 182 -15.97 -8.88 3.73
N MET A 183 -14.68 -8.55 3.50
CA MET A 183 -13.73 -8.37 4.60
C MET A 183 -14.16 -7.26 5.57
N ARG A 184 -14.63 -6.12 5.04
CA ARG A 184 -15.15 -5.03 5.88
C ARG A 184 -16.35 -5.47 6.70
N ARG A 185 -17.33 -6.12 6.07
CA ARG A 185 -18.51 -6.65 6.76
C ARG A 185 -18.14 -7.64 7.87
N ILE A 186 -17.24 -8.58 7.58
CA ILE A 186 -16.80 -9.58 8.58
C ILE A 186 -16.01 -8.88 9.71
N ALA A 187 -15.20 -7.89 9.42
CA ALA A 187 -14.49 -7.11 10.43
C ALA A 187 -15.48 -6.39 11.37
N GLU A 188 -16.52 -5.76 10.82
CA GLU A 188 -17.59 -5.10 11.58
C GLU A 188 -18.38 -6.12 12.42
N GLU A 189 -18.73 -7.27 11.87
CA GLU A 189 -19.48 -8.34 12.59
C GLU A 189 -18.70 -8.96 13.77
N HIS A 190 -17.38 -8.88 13.74
CA HIS A 190 -16.50 -9.46 14.75
C HIS A 190 -15.78 -8.41 15.62
N ASP A 191 -16.20 -7.13 15.55
CA ASP A 191 -15.58 -6.00 16.27
C ASP A 191 -14.05 -5.90 16.04
N ILE A 192 -13.58 -6.35 14.86
CA ILE A 192 -12.18 -6.27 14.48
C ILE A 192 -11.89 -4.85 14.00
N THR A 193 -11.25 -4.06 14.84
CA THR A 193 -10.83 -2.70 14.51
C THR A 193 -9.48 -2.76 13.80
N LEU A 194 -9.48 -2.68 12.47
CA LEU A 194 -8.25 -2.51 11.67
C LEU A 194 -7.81 -1.02 11.73
N THR A 195 -7.59 -0.49 12.91
CA THR A 195 -6.99 0.85 13.08
C THR A 195 -5.48 0.71 12.99
N MET A 196 -4.93 1.28 11.90
CA MET A 196 -3.54 1.70 11.87
C MET A 196 -3.43 3.15 12.33
#